data_6b90ef6799dfb5decf42f4a131f81b19
#
_entry.id   6b90ef6799dfb5decf42f4a131f81b19
#
_cell.length_a   1.000
_cell.length_b   1.000
_cell.length_c   1.000
_cell.angle_alpha   90.00
_cell.angle_beta   90.00
_cell.angle_gamma   90.00
#
_symmetry.space_group_name_H-M   'P 1'
#
loop_
_entity.id
_entity.type
_entity.pdbx_description
1 polymer ?
#
loop_
_entity_poly.entity_id
_entity_poly.type
_entity_poly.pdbx_seq_one_letter_code
_entity_poly.pdbx_strand_id
1 'polypeptide(L)'
;MYDKRLDTFVTIAELGSFSKAADILYLSVPALTKQISALEKEYGFTLFTRDARGAHLTKAGLSLYKDAKDLLAFSSSAISRASLAKEDSRIQLRIGNELFAPAYDLRRYLEAVDLSAKYDLQIYSFTDDFNQSDYLYRKIGVSLDGIATLLNPLHLPPNLLLLPLHKIPIGLFLPLHHPLLAEGTIQVSQMDSVPLIIPALGSHLLDEMNNYLQKALSHAIIHRPNQFYSIDVFNTGVSENAAIIAPSAWDGIHPSLTFRPIDWSFFSTYSFAYANDDSGETLAFVSDLRKARNELAKTDPSVFTD
;
A
#
# COMPACT_ATOMS: atom_id res chain seq x y z
N MET A 1 26.17 -0.15 -8.65
CA MET A 1 25.33 -1.30 -8.33
C MET A 1 24.27 -1.59 -9.40
N TYR A 2 24.10 -0.74 -10.38
CA TYR A 2 23.16 -0.90 -11.51
C TYR A 2 23.76 -0.31 -12.78
N ASP A 3 23.15 -0.59 -13.92
CA ASP A 3 23.55 -0.01 -15.21
C ASP A 3 23.19 1.48 -15.27
N LYS A 4 24.20 2.33 -15.31
CA LYS A 4 24.02 3.80 -15.35
C LYS A 4 23.25 4.31 -16.58
N ARG A 5 23.11 3.50 -17.63
CA ARG A 5 22.26 3.85 -18.79
C ARG A 5 20.77 3.90 -18.41
N LEU A 6 20.38 3.27 -17.28
CA LEU A 6 19.02 3.37 -16.75
C LEU A 6 18.69 4.78 -16.22
N ASP A 7 19.67 5.52 -15.68
CA ASP A 7 19.47 6.95 -15.35
C ASP A 7 19.08 7.75 -16.59
N THR A 8 19.83 7.54 -17.68
CA THR A 8 19.54 8.18 -18.98
C THR A 8 18.14 7.79 -19.49
N PHE A 9 17.82 6.51 -19.44
CA PHE A 9 16.52 5.99 -19.88
C PHE A 9 15.37 6.63 -19.11
N VAL A 10 15.43 6.63 -17.77
CA VAL A 10 14.40 7.21 -16.90
C VAL A 10 14.28 8.72 -17.13
N THR A 11 15.39 9.44 -17.21
CA THR A 11 15.37 10.89 -17.47
C THR A 11 14.71 11.24 -18.80
N ILE A 12 15.01 10.51 -19.88
CA ILE A 12 14.37 10.72 -21.18
C ILE A 12 12.85 10.41 -21.11
N ALA A 13 12.49 9.35 -20.41
CA ALA A 13 11.08 8.95 -20.25
C ALA A 13 10.27 10.02 -19.51
N GLU A 14 10.82 10.60 -18.44
CA GLU A 14 10.17 11.65 -17.64
C GLU A 14 10.00 12.96 -18.39
N LEU A 15 10.99 13.34 -19.20
CA LEU A 15 10.98 14.59 -19.94
C LEU A 15 10.32 14.50 -21.33
N GLY A 16 10.11 13.28 -21.84
CA GLY A 16 9.59 13.03 -23.18
C GLY A 16 10.49 13.59 -24.30
N SER A 17 11.77 13.90 -24.01
CA SER A 17 12.65 14.62 -24.95
C SER A 17 14.13 14.30 -24.72
N PHE A 18 14.79 13.84 -25.76
CA PHE A 18 16.25 13.63 -25.76
C PHE A 18 17.04 14.92 -25.58
N SER A 19 16.58 16.03 -26.16
CA SER A 19 17.25 17.32 -26.02
C SER A 19 17.20 17.83 -24.59
N LYS A 20 16.00 17.84 -23.97
CA LYS A 20 15.84 18.27 -22.57
C LYS A 20 16.65 17.37 -21.62
N ALA A 21 16.64 16.06 -21.86
CA ALA A 21 17.44 15.14 -21.08
C ALA A 21 18.94 15.35 -21.21
N ALA A 22 19.41 15.69 -22.43
CA ALA A 22 20.80 16.02 -22.70
C ALA A 22 21.25 17.23 -21.88
N ASP A 23 20.43 18.27 -21.82
CA ASP A 23 20.72 19.48 -21.03
C ASP A 23 20.84 19.15 -19.53
N ILE A 24 19.92 18.37 -18.99
CA ILE A 24 19.90 17.99 -17.56
C ILE A 24 21.07 17.06 -17.20
N LEU A 25 21.38 16.10 -18.06
CA LEU A 25 22.44 15.13 -17.81
C LEU A 25 23.85 15.65 -18.21
N TYR A 26 23.93 16.87 -18.72
CA TYR A 26 25.17 17.46 -19.22
C TYR A 26 25.87 16.59 -20.29
N LEU A 27 25.05 15.98 -21.18
CA LEU A 27 25.51 15.12 -22.26
C LEU A 27 25.03 15.65 -23.63
N SER A 28 25.63 15.20 -24.70
CA SER A 28 25.11 15.50 -26.03
C SER A 28 23.98 14.57 -26.44
N VAL A 29 23.05 15.04 -27.27
CA VAL A 29 21.96 14.22 -27.82
C VAL A 29 22.47 12.96 -28.54
N PRO A 30 23.56 13.01 -29.36
CA PRO A 30 24.13 11.80 -29.91
C PRO A 30 24.63 10.81 -28.86
N ALA A 31 25.22 11.30 -27.76
CA ALA A 31 25.68 10.43 -26.67
C ALA A 31 24.51 9.69 -25.99
N LEU A 32 23.40 10.40 -25.66
CA LEU A 32 22.20 9.78 -25.11
C LEU A 32 21.61 8.77 -26.10
N THR A 33 21.51 9.11 -27.37
CA THR A 33 21.02 8.23 -28.42
C THR A 33 21.84 6.93 -28.47
N LYS A 34 23.17 7.05 -28.41
CA LYS A 34 24.07 5.88 -28.41
C LYS A 34 23.86 5.01 -27.17
N GLN A 35 23.68 5.61 -25.99
CA GLN A 35 23.41 4.86 -24.74
C GLN A 35 22.11 4.09 -24.85
N ILE A 36 21.04 4.73 -25.29
CA ILE A 36 19.71 4.08 -25.42
C ILE A 36 19.76 3.00 -26.50
N SER A 37 20.34 3.27 -27.67
CA SER A 37 20.46 2.24 -28.72
C SER A 37 21.28 1.03 -28.26
N ALA A 38 22.32 1.25 -27.44
CA ALA A 38 23.11 0.16 -26.88
C ALA A 38 22.26 -0.67 -25.87
N LEU A 39 21.44 -0.01 -25.04
CA LEU A 39 20.53 -0.67 -24.11
C LEU A 39 19.47 -1.48 -24.84
N GLU A 40 18.82 -0.90 -25.86
CA GLU A 40 17.82 -1.56 -26.71
C GLU A 40 18.41 -2.77 -27.46
N LYS A 41 19.63 -2.64 -27.96
CA LYS A 41 20.33 -3.75 -28.61
C LYS A 41 20.64 -4.90 -27.65
N GLU A 42 21.08 -4.56 -26.44
CA GLU A 42 21.39 -5.56 -25.40
C GLU A 42 20.14 -6.31 -24.94
N TYR A 43 19.02 -5.60 -24.75
CA TYR A 43 17.76 -6.19 -24.28
C TYR A 43 16.95 -6.84 -25.41
N GLY A 44 17.24 -6.53 -26.67
CA GLY A 44 16.56 -7.11 -27.82
C GLY A 44 15.20 -6.49 -28.13
N PHE A 45 14.86 -5.36 -27.54
CA PHE A 45 13.60 -4.64 -27.81
C PHE A 45 13.78 -3.12 -27.72
N THR A 46 12.91 -2.38 -28.42
CA THR A 46 12.92 -0.92 -28.42
C THR A 46 12.22 -0.36 -27.18
N LEU A 47 12.80 0.69 -26.61
CA LEU A 47 12.27 1.37 -25.42
C LEU A 47 11.48 2.62 -25.78
N PHE A 48 11.88 3.31 -26.85
CA PHE A 48 11.25 4.54 -27.32
C PHE A 48 10.79 4.46 -28.76
N THR A 49 9.66 5.11 -29.04
CA THR A 49 9.28 5.62 -30.37
C THR A 49 9.55 7.13 -30.40
N ARG A 50 9.88 7.66 -31.58
CA ARG A 50 10.16 9.09 -31.78
C ARG A 50 9.28 9.63 -32.89
N ASP A 51 8.66 10.78 -32.63
CA ASP A 51 7.91 11.53 -33.62
C ASP A 51 8.15 13.05 -33.46
N ALA A 52 7.39 13.87 -34.19
CA ALA A 52 7.48 15.32 -34.10
C ALA A 52 7.09 15.90 -32.72
N ARG A 53 6.45 15.11 -31.85
CA ARG A 53 6.04 15.51 -30.50
C ARG A 53 7.08 15.14 -29.44
N GLY A 54 8.05 14.27 -29.77
CA GLY A 54 9.12 13.90 -28.88
C GLY A 54 9.43 12.41 -28.82
N ALA A 55 9.83 11.96 -27.63
CA ALA A 55 10.13 10.56 -27.32
C ALA A 55 9.02 9.97 -26.47
N HIS A 56 8.45 8.85 -26.91
CA HIS A 56 7.36 8.15 -26.24
C HIS A 56 7.79 6.72 -25.90
N LEU A 57 7.46 6.25 -24.71
CA LEU A 57 7.74 4.87 -24.31
C LEU A 57 6.94 3.88 -25.16
N THR A 58 7.58 2.80 -25.60
CA THR A 58 6.89 1.62 -26.10
C THR A 58 6.21 0.88 -24.95
N LYS A 59 5.41 -0.17 -25.22
CA LYS A 59 4.85 -1.04 -24.15
C LYS A 59 5.97 -1.67 -23.32
N ALA A 60 7.03 -2.14 -23.95
CA ALA A 60 8.21 -2.68 -23.27
C ALA A 60 8.94 -1.60 -22.47
N GLY A 61 9.11 -0.40 -23.07
CA GLY A 61 9.68 0.75 -22.39
C GLY A 61 8.88 1.17 -21.15
N LEU A 62 7.55 1.17 -21.22
CA LEU A 62 6.69 1.51 -20.07
C LEU A 62 6.83 0.49 -18.93
N SER A 63 6.92 -0.81 -19.26
CA SER A 63 7.17 -1.86 -18.28
C SER A 63 8.53 -1.66 -17.60
N LEU A 64 9.60 -1.53 -18.41
CA LEU A 64 10.95 -1.33 -17.88
C LEU A 64 11.07 -0.02 -17.08
N TYR A 65 10.36 1.05 -17.46
CA TYR A 65 10.41 2.34 -16.78
C TYR A 65 10.00 2.24 -15.31
N LYS A 66 8.93 1.49 -15.02
CA LYS A 66 8.47 1.25 -13.65
C LYS A 66 9.54 0.54 -12.83
N ASP A 67 10.06 -0.56 -13.36
CA ASP A 67 11.09 -1.37 -12.68
C ASP A 67 12.42 -0.62 -12.54
N ALA A 68 12.80 0.16 -13.55
CA ALA A 68 14.01 0.97 -13.50
C ALA A 68 13.95 2.05 -12.42
N LYS A 69 12.83 2.75 -12.26
CA LYS A 69 12.66 3.73 -11.16
C LYS A 69 12.85 3.10 -9.80
N ASP A 70 12.26 1.92 -9.60
CA ASP A 70 12.40 1.19 -8.35
C ASP A 70 13.85 0.75 -8.10
N LEU A 71 14.53 0.26 -9.12
CA LEU A 71 15.94 -0.15 -9.03
C LEU A 71 16.84 1.03 -8.64
N LEU A 72 16.62 2.20 -9.27
CA LEU A 72 17.36 3.41 -8.95
C LEU A 72 17.13 3.87 -7.51
N ALA A 73 15.87 3.92 -7.08
CA ALA A 73 15.48 4.27 -5.72
C ALA A 73 16.06 3.28 -4.70
N PHE A 74 15.98 1.98 -4.99
CA PHE A 74 16.55 0.93 -4.15
C PHE A 74 18.07 1.07 -4.04
N SER A 75 18.77 1.29 -5.16
CA SER A 75 20.23 1.45 -5.15
C SER A 75 20.67 2.67 -4.34
N SER A 76 19.99 3.80 -4.49
CA SER A 76 20.24 5.01 -3.69
C SER A 76 20.02 4.76 -2.21
N SER A 77 18.90 4.16 -1.86
CA SER A 77 18.56 3.81 -0.47
C SER A 77 19.56 2.80 0.13
N ALA A 78 20.04 1.83 -0.66
CA ALA A 78 21.04 0.86 -0.20
C ALA A 78 22.37 1.53 0.19
N ILE A 79 22.81 2.52 -0.59
CA ILE A 79 24.02 3.29 -0.29
C ILE A 79 23.81 4.13 0.98
N SER A 80 22.66 4.80 1.11
CA SER A 80 22.32 5.58 2.31
C SER A 80 22.29 4.70 3.58
N ARG A 81 21.67 3.53 3.51
CA ARG A 81 21.66 2.56 4.63
C ARG A 81 23.06 2.10 5.01
N ALA A 82 23.88 1.75 4.04
CA ALA A 82 25.27 1.35 4.31
C ALA A 82 26.06 2.47 4.99
N SER A 83 25.78 3.73 4.66
CA SER A 83 26.36 4.89 5.33
C SER A 83 25.86 5.05 6.77
N LEU A 84 24.57 4.89 7.01
CA LEU A 84 23.96 4.98 8.34
C LEU A 84 24.34 3.80 9.25
N ALA A 85 24.37 2.58 8.73
CA ALA A 85 24.75 1.38 9.49
C ALA A 85 26.18 1.44 10.06
N LYS A 86 27.00 2.36 9.57
CA LYS A 86 28.34 2.61 10.11
C LYS A 86 28.27 3.25 11.50
N GLU A 87 27.20 3.95 11.83
CA GLU A 87 27.04 4.74 13.06
C GLU A 87 25.89 4.26 13.95
N ASP A 88 24.95 3.48 13.44
CA ASP A 88 23.74 3.01 14.13
C ASP A 88 23.78 1.49 14.33
N SER A 89 23.67 1.04 15.58
CA SER A 89 23.65 -0.39 15.97
C SER A 89 22.26 -1.03 15.86
N ARG A 90 21.21 -0.25 15.50
CA ARG A 90 19.84 -0.75 15.37
C ARG A 90 19.69 -1.60 14.12
N ILE A 91 18.82 -2.61 14.20
CA ILE A 91 18.40 -3.40 13.04
C ILE A 91 17.50 -2.53 12.15
N GLN A 92 17.94 -2.29 10.92
CA GLN A 92 17.18 -1.47 9.96
C GLN A 92 16.24 -2.37 9.15
N LEU A 93 14.95 -2.04 9.15
CA LEU A 93 13.92 -2.75 8.41
C LEU A 93 13.17 -1.81 7.46
N ARG A 94 13.01 -2.27 6.23
CA ARG A 94 12.30 -1.56 5.14
C ARG A 94 10.85 -2.00 5.13
N ILE A 95 9.98 -1.16 5.63
CA ILE A 95 8.57 -1.47 5.76
C ILE A 95 7.77 -0.74 4.70
N GLY A 96 7.07 -1.49 3.87
CA GLY A 96 6.08 -0.92 2.95
C GLY A 96 4.88 -0.37 3.72
N ASN A 97 4.45 0.82 3.32
CA ASN A 97 3.30 1.50 3.89
C ASN A 97 2.31 1.82 2.78
N GLU A 98 1.16 1.20 2.85
CA GLU A 98 0.00 1.58 2.04
C GLU A 98 -0.71 2.78 2.70
N LEU A 99 -1.33 3.66 1.91
CA LEU A 99 -2.07 4.81 2.44
C LEU A 99 -3.12 4.38 3.47
N PHE A 100 -3.77 3.25 3.21
CA PHE A 100 -4.88 2.72 3.99
C PHE A 100 -4.46 1.66 5.04
N ALA A 101 -3.16 1.34 5.13
CA ALA A 101 -2.60 0.42 6.12
C ALA A 101 -1.31 1.01 6.72
N PRO A 102 -1.43 2.01 7.59
CA PRO A 102 -0.26 2.75 8.07
C PRO A 102 0.68 1.87 8.88
N ALA A 103 1.94 1.83 8.47
CA ALA A 103 2.98 1.04 9.13
C ALA A 103 3.35 1.56 10.53
N TYR A 104 2.94 2.80 10.90
CA TYR A 104 3.24 3.35 12.22
C TYR A 104 2.60 2.53 13.37
N ASP A 105 1.53 1.79 13.11
CA ASP A 105 0.92 0.91 14.10
C ASP A 105 1.86 -0.21 14.57
N LEU A 106 2.87 -0.59 13.76
CA LEU A 106 3.89 -1.54 14.18
C LEU A 106 4.70 -1.03 15.38
N ARG A 107 4.84 0.28 15.52
CA ARG A 107 5.55 0.90 16.64
C ARG A 107 4.90 0.58 17.98
N ARG A 108 3.57 0.55 18.04
CA ARG A 108 2.80 0.16 19.24
C ARG A 108 3.26 -1.19 19.79
N TYR A 109 3.55 -2.15 18.90
CA TYR A 109 4.01 -3.48 19.30
C TYR A 109 5.42 -3.45 19.86
N LEU A 110 6.31 -2.67 19.27
CA LEU A 110 7.70 -2.54 19.76
C LEU A 110 7.74 -1.84 21.11
N GLU A 111 6.91 -0.83 21.32
CA GLU A 111 6.80 -0.11 22.60
C GLU A 111 6.27 -1.01 23.71
N ALA A 112 5.31 -1.89 23.42
CA ALA A 112 4.72 -2.80 24.41
C ALA A 112 5.73 -3.80 25.05
N VAL A 113 6.86 -4.05 24.38
CA VAL A 113 7.91 -4.96 24.85
C VAL A 113 9.28 -4.27 24.97
N ASP A 114 9.30 -2.95 24.98
CA ASP A 114 10.51 -2.12 25.12
C ASP A 114 11.60 -2.42 24.08
N LEU A 115 11.18 -2.66 22.84
CA LEU A 115 12.08 -2.97 21.72
C LEU A 115 12.22 -1.83 20.70
N SER A 116 11.67 -0.64 20.98
CA SER A 116 11.75 0.51 20.08
C SER A 116 13.18 0.96 19.79
N ALA A 117 14.11 0.76 20.73
CA ALA A 117 15.53 1.07 20.55
C ALA A 117 16.28 0.01 19.74
N LYS A 118 15.73 -1.20 19.54
CA LYS A 118 16.36 -2.30 18.79
C LYS A 118 16.22 -2.14 17.28
N TYR A 119 15.11 -1.54 16.84
CA TYR A 119 14.73 -1.47 15.43
C TYR A 119 14.64 -0.04 14.92
N ASP A 120 15.12 0.17 13.70
CA ASP A 120 14.89 1.38 12.91
C ASP A 120 13.98 1.03 11.72
N LEU A 121 12.70 1.42 11.81
CA LEU A 121 11.71 1.14 10.78
C LEU A 121 11.74 2.24 9.72
N GLN A 122 12.32 1.93 8.56
CA GLN A 122 12.32 2.80 7.40
C GLN A 122 11.06 2.60 6.59
N ILE A 123 10.18 3.60 6.61
CA ILE A 123 8.86 3.53 5.99
C ILE A 123 8.92 3.98 4.54
N TYR A 124 8.50 3.11 3.63
CA TYR A 124 8.39 3.37 2.19
C TYR A 124 6.92 3.45 1.80
N SER A 125 6.45 4.66 1.53
CA SER A 125 5.07 4.88 1.09
C SER A 125 4.92 4.58 -0.40
N PHE A 126 3.83 3.90 -0.73
CA PHE A 126 3.42 3.61 -2.10
C PHE A 126 2.10 4.31 -2.38
N THR A 127 1.91 4.73 -3.62
CA THR A 127 0.61 5.20 -4.10
C THR A 127 -0.30 3.99 -4.29
N ASP A 128 -1.48 4.05 -3.67
CA ASP A 128 -2.48 2.99 -3.71
C ASP A 128 -3.16 2.92 -5.09
N ASP A 129 -2.47 2.34 -6.05
CA ASP A 129 -3.10 1.81 -7.25
C ASP A 129 -3.32 0.31 -7.00
N PHE A 130 -4.54 -0.06 -6.63
CA PHE A 130 -4.93 -1.44 -6.29
C PHE A 130 -4.75 -2.45 -7.43
N ASN A 131 -4.66 -1.98 -8.66
CA ASN A 131 -4.23 -2.80 -9.79
C ASN A 131 -2.74 -3.20 -9.68
N GLN A 132 -2.02 -2.69 -8.68
CA GLN A 132 -0.60 -2.97 -8.42
C GLN A 132 -0.35 -3.68 -7.09
N SER A 133 -1.37 -4.16 -6.37
CA SER A 133 -1.17 -4.88 -5.10
C SER A 133 -0.24 -6.08 -5.26
N ASP A 134 -0.38 -6.87 -6.33
CA ASP A 134 0.54 -7.95 -6.67
C ASP A 134 2.00 -7.47 -6.83
N TYR A 135 2.18 -6.26 -7.32
CA TYR A 135 3.49 -5.66 -7.50
C TYR A 135 4.17 -5.32 -6.17
N LEU A 136 3.41 -4.82 -5.20
CA LEU A 136 3.95 -4.50 -3.86
C LEU A 136 4.39 -5.77 -3.13
N TYR A 137 3.57 -6.80 -3.16
CA TYR A 137 3.92 -8.08 -2.53
C TYR A 137 5.15 -8.74 -3.14
N ARG A 138 5.42 -8.54 -4.43
CA ARG A 138 6.64 -9.02 -5.11
C ARG A 138 7.91 -8.30 -4.65
N LYS A 139 7.81 -7.15 -3.97
CA LYS A 139 8.96 -6.43 -3.41
C LYS A 139 9.42 -6.98 -2.07
N ILE A 140 8.59 -7.74 -1.37
CA ILE A 140 8.95 -8.36 -0.10
C ILE A 140 10.03 -9.42 -0.35
N GLY A 141 11.09 -9.39 0.44
CA GLY A 141 12.29 -10.20 0.28
C GLY A 141 13.28 -9.69 -0.78
N VAL A 142 12.89 -8.66 -1.57
CA VAL A 142 13.77 -8.03 -2.57
C VAL A 142 14.19 -6.62 -2.16
N SER A 143 13.24 -5.72 -2.06
CA SER A 143 13.47 -4.32 -1.70
C SER A 143 12.79 -3.88 -0.40
N LEU A 144 11.86 -4.68 0.10
CA LEU A 144 11.19 -4.52 1.38
C LEU A 144 11.40 -5.77 2.24
N ASP A 145 11.47 -5.56 3.54
CA ASP A 145 11.54 -6.64 4.53
C ASP A 145 10.14 -7.08 4.96
N GLY A 146 9.14 -6.22 4.74
CA GLY A 146 7.74 -6.55 4.91
C GLY A 146 6.80 -5.39 4.61
N ILE A 147 5.51 -5.66 4.66
CA ILE A 147 4.43 -4.68 4.43
C ILE A 147 3.39 -4.81 5.53
N ALA A 148 2.99 -3.66 6.11
CA ALA A 148 1.80 -3.58 6.93
C ALA A 148 0.55 -3.54 6.02
N THR A 149 -0.43 -4.39 6.27
CA THR A 149 -1.64 -4.48 5.46
C THR A 149 -2.89 -4.64 6.32
N LEU A 150 -4.01 -4.05 5.87
CA LEU A 150 -5.32 -4.19 6.51
C LEU A 150 -6.21 -5.22 5.84
N LEU A 151 -5.95 -5.55 4.60
CA LEU A 151 -6.76 -6.46 3.82
C LEU A 151 -5.92 -7.67 3.44
N ASN A 152 -6.39 -8.85 3.83
CA ASN A 152 -5.76 -10.09 3.37
C ASN A 152 -5.98 -10.19 1.85
N PRO A 153 -4.93 -10.23 1.04
CA PRO A 153 -5.08 -10.42 -0.39
C PRO A 153 -5.76 -11.76 -0.68
N LEU A 154 -6.60 -11.82 -1.71
CA LEU A 154 -7.22 -13.06 -2.16
C LEU A 154 -6.18 -14.15 -2.47
N HIS A 155 -5.04 -13.73 -2.99
CA HIS A 155 -3.94 -14.60 -3.39
C HIS A 155 -2.63 -14.01 -2.88
N LEU A 156 -2.24 -14.45 -1.69
CA LEU A 156 -0.89 -14.17 -1.22
C LEU A 156 0.11 -15.01 -2.04
N PRO A 157 1.18 -14.42 -2.57
CA PRO A 157 2.25 -15.19 -3.20
C PRO A 157 2.74 -16.32 -2.29
N PRO A 158 3.03 -17.52 -2.84
CA PRO A 158 3.34 -18.71 -2.01
C PRO A 158 4.57 -18.58 -1.11
N ASN A 159 5.47 -17.66 -1.46
CA ASN A 159 6.68 -17.36 -0.69
C ASN A 159 6.44 -16.34 0.43
N LEU A 160 5.23 -15.84 0.60
CA LEU A 160 4.91 -14.85 1.64
C LEU A 160 4.05 -15.45 2.75
N LEU A 161 4.24 -14.93 3.94
CA LEU A 161 3.46 -15.23 5.14
C LEU A 161 2.82 -13.98 5.70
N LEU A 162 1.71 -14.15 6.40
CA LEU A 162 1.05 -13.09 7.17
C LEU A 162 1.16 -13.39 8.66
N LEU A 163 1.57 -12.40 9.42
CA LEU A 163 1.42 -12.38 10.86
C LEU A 163 0.21 -11.48 11.20
N PRO A 164 -0.96 -12.04 11.53
CA PRO A 164 -2.10 -11.25 12.00
C PRO A 164 -1.77 -10.65 13.37
N LEU A 165 -2.05 -9.36 13.54
CA LEU A 165 -1.71 -8.59 14.72
C LEU A 165 -2.95 -8.23 15.54
N HIS A 166 -3.93 -7.53 14.95
CA HIS A 166 -5.18 -7.18 15.62
C HIS A 166 -6.35 -6.99 14.66
N LYS A 167 -7.55 -7.03 15.23
CA LYS A 167 -8.80 -6.78 14.53
C LYS A 167 -9.07 -5.29 14.43
N ILE A 168 -9.49 -4.86 13.26
CA ILE A 168 -9.94 -3.49 13.00
C ILE A 168 -11.44 -3.53 12.72
N PRO A 169 -12.29 -2.94 13.56
CA PRO A 169 -13.72 -2.87 13.30
C PRO A 169 -14.02 -2.24 11.95
N ILE A 170 -14.99 -2.81 11.23
CA ILE A 170 -15.56 -2.20 10.03
C ILE A 170 -16.83 -1.46 10.43
N GLY A 171 -17.02 -0.25 9.91
CA GLY A 171 -18.18 0.57 10.21
C GLY A 171 -18.53 1.47 9.05
N LEU A 172 -19.26 2.54 9.32
CA LEU A 172 -19.67 3.54 8.35
C LEU A 172 -18.83 4.81 8.49
N PHE A 173 -18.33 5.29 7.38
CA PHE A 173 -17.88 6.68 7.23
C PHE A 173 -19.03 7.52 6.71
N LEU A 174 -19.47 8.46 7.51
CA LEU A 174 -20.63 9.30 7.26
C LEU A 174 -20.22 10.74 7.00
N PRO A 175 -20.80 11.42 5.99
CA PRO A 175 -20.68 12.86 5.84
C PRO A 175 -21.12 13.63 7.08
N LEU A 176 -20.49 14.80 7.37
CA LEU A 176 -20.70 15.56 8.62
C LEU A 176 -22.16 16.00 8.88
N HIS A 177 -23.02 15.96 7.87
CA HIS A 177 -24.46 16.29 8.01
C HIS A 177 -25.36 15.06 7.82
N HIS A 178 -24.80 13.85 7.82
CA HIS A 178 -25.58 12.64 7.62
C HIS A 178 -26.49 12.35 8.84
N PRO A 179 -27.78 11.98 8.63
CA PRO A 179 -28.72 11.75 9.75
C PRO A 179 -28.25 10.71 10.78
N LEU A 180 -27.56 9.66 10.32
CA LEU A 180 -27.05 8.59 11.21
C LEU A 180 -25.88 9.05 12.10
N LEU A 181 -25.34 10.25 11.96
CA LEU A 181 -24.29 10.76 12.87
C LEU A 181 -24.78 10.95 14.31
N ALA A 182 -26.09 11.12 14.50
CA ALA A 182 -26.68 11.23 15.83
C ALA A 182 -26.60 9.92 16.64
N GLU A 183 -26.40 8.79 15.95
CA GLU A 183 -26.30 7.48 16.57
C GLU A 183 -24.86 7.22 17.08
N GLY A 184 -24.73 6.59 18.23
CA GLY A 184 -23.44 6.16 18.76
C GLY A 184 -22.94 4.88 18.06
N THR A 185 -23.81 3.88 17.95
CA THR A 185 -23.59 2.63 17.20
C THR A 185 -24.78 2.42 16.28
N ILE A 186 -24.51 2.14 15.01
CA ILE A 186 -25.54 2.02 13.98
C ILE A 186 -26.03 0.58 13.90
N GLN A 187 -27.35 0.39 13.97
CA GLN A 187 -27.97 -0.90 13.71
C GLN A 187 -28.03 -1.15 12.21
N VAL A 188 -27.80 -2.40 11.78
CA VAL A 188 -27.85 -2.77 10.36
C VAL A 188 -29.17 -2.34 9.70
N SER A 189 -30.30 -2.48 10.37
CA SER A 189 -31.62 -2.07 9.88
C SER A 189 -31.75 -0.58 9.58
N GLN A 190 -30.99 0.29 10.24
CA GLN A 190 -30.97 1.74 9.97
C GLN A 190 -30.30 2.09 8.65
N MET A 191 -29.56 1.15 8.06
CA MET A 191 -28.90 1.33 6.76
C MET A 191 -29.82 1.07 5.57
N ASP A 192 -31.02 0.53 5.75
CA ASP A 192 -31.90 0.06 4.68
C ASP A 192 -32.43 1.18 3.75
N SER A 193 -32.37 2.43 4.20
CA SER A 193 -32.82 3.59 3.40
C SER A 193 -31.69 4.57 3.08
N VAL A 194 -30.44 4.13 3.28
CA VAL A 194 -29.25 4.98 3.10
C VAL A 194 -28.50 4.55 1.85
N PRO A 195 -28.07 5.47 0.99
CA PRO A 195 -27.12 5.15 -0.07
C PRO A 195 -25.82 4.63 0.55
N LEU A 196 -25.43 3.42 0.17
CA LEU A 196 -24.22 2.76 0.67
C LEU A 196 -23.18 2.66 -0.44
N ILE A 197 -21.96 3.02 -0.13
CA ILE A 197 -20.81 2.75 -0.98
C ILE A 197 -20.04 1.58 -0.37
N ILE A 198 -19.99 0.48 -1.12
CA ILE A 198 -19.17 -0.68 -0.79
C ILE A 198 -18.19 -0.85 -1.93
N PRO A 199 -16.89 -0.59 -1.73
CA PRO A 199 -15.91 -0.76 -2.78
C PRO A 199 -15.95 -2.17 -3.33
N ALA A 200 -15.83 -2.28 -4.62
CA ALA A 200 -15.79 -3.57 -5.29
C ALA A 200 -14.44 -4.25 -4.97
N LEU A 201 -14.51 -5.46 -4.38
CA LEU A 201 -13.74 -6.60 -4.79
C LEU A 201 -12.39 -6.91 -4.18
N GLY A 202 -12.21 -8.17 -4.08
CA GLY A 202 -10.94 -8.87 -3.99
C GLY A 202 -10.65 -9.45 -2.62
N SER A 203 -11.59 -9.44 -1.69
CA SER A 203 -11.41 -10.18 -0.45
C SER A 203 -12.67 -10.99 -0.11
N HIS A 204 -12.45 -12.18 0.43
CA HIS A 204 -13.53 -13.04 0.95
C HIS A 204 -14.42 -12.29 1.97
N LEU A 205 -13.83 -11.41 2.77
CA LEU A 205 -14.53 -10.56 3.73
C LEU A 205 -15.56 -9.64 3.06
N LEU A 206 -15.20 -8.99 1.96
CA LEU A 206 -16.11 -8.11 1.22
C LEU A 206 -17.27 -8.90 0.59
N ASP A 207 -17.00 -10.12 0.11
CA ASP A 207 -18.03 -11.00 -0.42
C ASP A 207 -18.99 -11.46 0.68
N GLU A 208 -18.49 -11.83 1.84
CA GLU A 208 -19.31 -12.19 3.01
C GLU A 208 -20.18 -11.01 3.47
N MET A 209 -19.59 -9.81 3.60
CA MET A 209 -20.34 -8.61 3.96
C MET A 209 -21.43 -8.27 2.93
N ASN A 210 -21.11 -8.36 1.63
CA ASN A 210 -22.08 -8.14 0.57
C ASN A 210 -23.26 -9.12 0.65
N ASN A 211 -22.96 -10.39 0.83
CA ASN A 211 -23.98 -11.44 0.96
C ASN A 211 -24.86 -11.23 2.20
N TYR A 212 -24.26 -10.78 3.30
CA TYR A 212 -24.99 -10.45 4.52
C TYR A 212 -25.90 -9.25 4.29
N LEU A 213 -25.41 -8.16 3.75
CA LEU A 213 -26.18 -6.93 3.51
C LEU A 213 -27.32 -7.15 2.50
N GLN A 214 -27.11 -7.92 1.44
CA GLN A 214 -28.17 -8.26 0.48
C GLN A 214 -29.33 -9.03 1.13
N LYS A 215 -29.06 -9.80 2.18
CA LYS A 215 -30.12 -10.52 2.93
C LYS A 215 -30.77 -9.66 4.01
N ALA A 216 -30.01 -8.77 4.63
CA ALA A 216 -30.45 -7.94 5.76
C ALA A 216 -31.21 -6.68 5.34
N LEU A 217 -30.89 -6.14 4.14
CA LEU A 217 -31.43 -4.88 3.64
C LEU A 217 -32.27 -5.11 2.39
N SER A 218 -33.50 -4.63 2.42
CA SER A 218 -34.48 -4.85 1.34
C SER A 218 -34.53 -3.68 0.35
N HIS A 219 -34.15 -2.47 0.77
CA HIS A 219 -34.29 -1.23 0.02
C HIS A 219 -32.97 -0.46 -0.11
N ALA A 220 -31.85 -1.01 0.33
CA ALA A 220 -30.57 -0.32 0.30
C ALA A 220 -30.10 -0.07 -1.15
N ILE A 221 -29.72 1.17 -1.44
CA ILE A 221 -29.07 1.54 -2.68
C ILE A 221 -27.56 1.33 -2.50
N ILE A 222 -27.04 0.27 -3.09
CA ILE A 222 -25.61 -0.07 -2.97
C ILE A 222 -24.88 0.37 -4.23
N HIS A 223 -24.00 1.37 -4.08
CA HIS A 223 -23.07 1.80 -5.11
C HIS A 223 -21.76 1.02 -5.00
N ARG A 224 -21.32 0.44 -6.12
CA ARG A 224 -20.05 -0.31 -6.20
C ARG A 224 -19.13 0.40 -7.18
N PRO A 225 -18.23 1.27 -6.71
CA PRO A 225 -17.26 1.90 -7.58
C PRO A 225 -16.35 0.81 -8.18
N ASN A 226 -15.97 0.99 -9.45
CA ASN A 226 -15.02 0.09 -10.13
C ASN A 226 -13.59 0.19 -9.57
N GLN A 227 -13.37 1.15 -8.70
CA GLN A 227 -12.09 1.37 -8.04
C GLN A 227 -12.21 0.88 -6.59
N PHE A 228 -11.12 0.38 -6.07
CA PHE A 228 -10.97 0.15 -4.64
C PHE A 228 -10.99 1.50 -3.90
N TYR A 229 -10.87 1.51 -2.58
CA TYR A 229 -10.84 2.73 -1.80
C TYR A 229 -9.79 3.72 -2.33
N SER A 230 -10.23 4.89 -2.70
CA SER A 230 -9.42 6.03 -3.15
C SER A 230 -10.02 7.31 -2.61
N ILE A 231 -9.27 8.40 -2.68
CA ILE A 231 -9.81 9.73 -2.31
C ILE A 231 -11.08 10.06 -3.10
N ASP A 232 -11.18 9.61 -4.36
CA ASP A 232 -12.37 9.85 -5.18
C ASP A 232 -13.61 9.11 -4.65
N VAL A 233 -13.44 7.92 -4.09
CA VAL A 233 -14.54 7.18 -3.43
C VAL A 233 -15.04 7.94 -2.21
N PHE A 234 -14.15 8.51 -1.40
CA PHE A 234 -14.53 9.34 -0.25
C PHE A 234 -15.19 10.64 -0.68
N ASN A 235 -14.67 11.32 -1.71
CA ASN A 235 -15.31 12.51 -2.29
C ASN A 235 -16.72 12.21 -2.82
N THR A 236 -16.91 11.06 -3.47
CA THR A 236 -18.22 10.60 -3.94
C THR A 236 -19.17 10.40 -2.76
N GLY A 237 -18.73 9.74 -1.69
CA GLY A 237 -19.54 9.58 -0.47
C GLY A 237 -20.02 10.91 0.11
N VAL A 238 -19.15 11.91 0.15
CA VAL A 238 -19.52 13.26 0.61
C VAL A 238 -20.51 13.93 -0.35
N SER A 239 -20.28 13.90 -1.66
CA SER A 239 -21.10 14.59 -2.65
C SER A 239 -22.50 13.97 -2.81
N GLU A 240 -22.62 12.67 -2.64
CA GLU A 240 -23.89 11.93 -2.73
C GLU A 240 -24.58 11.75 -1.36
N ASN A 241 -24.01 12.30 -0.29
CA ASN A 241 -24.43 12.05 1.09
C ASN A 241 -24.61 10.57 1.40
N ALA A 242 -23.70 9.74 0.87
CA ALA A 242 -23.72 8.30 0.99
C ALA A 242 -22.81 7.82 2.13
N ALA A 243 -23.20 6.74 2.80
CA ALA A 243 -22.40 6.08 3.83
C ALA A 243 -21.40 5.12 3.19
N ILE A 244 -20.12 5.20 3.56
CA ILE A 244 -19.05 4.34 3.04
C ILE A 244 -18.72 3.29 4.07
N ILE A 245 -18.80 2.01 3.71
CA ILE A 245 -18.37 0.91 4.59
C ILE A 245 -16.86 0.77 4.51
N ALA A 246 -16.18 0.94 5.64
CA ALA A 246 -14.72 0.92 5.68
C ALA A 246 -14.15 0.59 7.07
N PRO A 247 -12.87 0.17 7.17
CA PRO A 247 -12.20 -0.08 8.43
C PRO A 247 -12.03 1.18 9.28
N SER A 248 -12.21 1.09 10.59
CA SER A 248 -12.09 2.21 11.54
C SER A 248 -10.70 2.87 11.56
N ALA A 249 -9.65 2.14 11.15
CA ALA A 249 -8.30 2.69 11.03
C ALA A 249 -8.18 3.87 10.07
N TRP A 250 -9.19 4.11 9.23
CA TRP A 250 -9.23 5.24 8.29
C TRP A 250 -9.93 6.47 8.84
N ASP A 251 -10.33 6.45 10.12
CA ASP A 251 -10.92 7.65 10.74
C ASP A 251 -9.91 8.83 10.69
N GLY A 252 -10.40 9.97 10.27
CA GLY A 252 -9.56 11.14 10.01
C GLY A 252 -8.88 11.20 8.63
N ILE A 253 -9.01 10.19 7.76
CA ILE A 253 -8.41 10.20 6.41
C ILE A 253 -9.05 11.25 5.49
N HIS A 254 -10.30 11.61 5.75
CA HIS A 254 -11.03 12.63 5.00
C HIS A 254 -11.72 13.62 5.95
N PRO A 255 -11.50 14.95 5.80
CA PRO A 255 -11.96 15.95 6.77
C PRO A 255 -13.49 16.07 6.88
N SER A 256 -14.23 15.63 5.86
CA SER A 256 -15.71 15.72 5.82
C SER A 256 -16.40 14.39 6.16
N LEU A 257 -15.67 13.38 6.62
CA LEU A 257 -16.21 12.09 6.98
C LEU A 257 -15.87 11.76 8.44
N THR A 258 -16.80 11.10 9.12
CA THR A 258 -16.63 10.65 10.51
C THR A 258 -17.02 9.18 10.62
N PHE A 259 -16.21 8.38 11.30
CA PHE A 259 -16.49 6.98 11.56
C PHE A 259 -17.62 6.77 12.55
N ARG A 260 -18.47 5.79 12.31
CA ARG A 260 -19.45 5.23 13.25
C ARG A 260 -19.41 3.70 13.23
N PRO A 261 -19.34 3.05 14.38
CA PRO A 261 -19.40 1.60 14.46
C PRO A 261 -20.77 1.08 14.06
N ILE A 262 -20.82 -0.13 13.50
CA ILE A 262 -22.03 -0.89 13.20
C ILE A 262 -22.15 -2.04 14.20
N ASP A 263 -23.36 -2.35 14.61
CA ASP A 263 -23.66 -3.53 15.45
C ASP A 263 -23.65 -4.82 14.60
N TRP A 264 -22.43 -5.27 14.28
CA TRP A 264 -22.14 -6.51 13.56
C TRP A 264 -20.78 -7.09 13.97
N SER A 265 -20.44 -8.27 13.45
CA SER A 265 -19.19 -8.96 13.81
C SER A 265 -18.08 -8.85 12.76
N PHE A 266 -18.25 -8.04 11.70
CA PHE A 266 -17.25 -7.90 10.66
C PHE A 266 -16.07 -7.02 11.11
N PHE A 267 -14.87 -7.49 10.83
CA PHE A 267 -13.62 -6.77 11.08
C PHE A 267 -12.61 -7.04 9.98
N SER A 268 -11.76 -6.08 9.72
CA SER A 268 -10.54 -6.26 8.95
C SER A 268 -9.41 -6.73 9.88
N THR A 269 -8.36 -7.31 9.32
CA THR A 269 -7.20 -7.76 10.09
C THR A 269 -5.99 -6.91 9.74
N TYR A 270 -5.42 -6.22 10.73
CA TYR A 270 -4.10 -5.61 10.57
C TYR A 270 -3.06 -6.71 10.69
N SER A 271 -2.24 -6.85 9.65
CA SER A 271 -1.26 -7.92 9.52
C SER A 271 0.09 -7.38 9.06
N PHE A 272 1.13 -8.11 9.35
CA PHE A 272 2.45 -7.91 8.77
C PHE A 272 2.75 -9.02 7.77
N ALA A 273 2.94 -8.66 6.49
CA ALA A 273 3.33 -9.58 5.42
C ALA A 273 4.86 -9.60 5.28
N TYR A 274 5.46 -10.77 5.19
CA TYR A 274 6.91 -10.98 5.09
C TYR A 274 7.24 -12.22 4.26
N ALA A 275 8.48 -12.34 3.78
CA ALA A 275 8.92 -13.51 3.01
C ALA A 275 9.25 -14.69 3.93
N ASN A 276 8.90 -15.89 3.49
CA ASN A 276 9.13 -17.13 4.24
C ASN A 276 10.64 -17.51 4.32
N ASP A 277 11.41 -17.06 3.34
CA ASP A 277 12.85 -17.32 3.18
C ASP A 277 13.72 -16.09 3.48
N ASP A 278 13.20 -15.16 4.29
CA ASP A 278 13.83 -13.89 4.56
C ASP A 278 15.08 -13.98 5.44
N SER A 279 15.77 -12.84 5.55
CA SER A 279 16.96 -12.71 6.39
C SER A 279 16.66 -12.99 7.87
N GLY A 280 17.68 -13.38 8.63
CA GLY A 280 17.54 -13.58 10.07
C GLY A 280 17.03 -12.35 10.83
N GLU A 281 17.24 -11.14 10.31
CA GLU A 281 16.78 -9.87 10.90
C GLU A 281 15.26 -9.71 10.79
N THR A 282 14.68 -9.98 9.63
CA THR A 282 13.22 -9.95 9.44
C THR A 282 12.54 -11.02 10.29
N LEU A 283 13.07 -12.24 10.32
CA LEU A 283 12.51 -13.31 11.15
C LEU A 283 12.63 -13.00 12.65
N ALA A 284 13.73 -12.36 13.08
CA ALA A 284 13.87 -11.89 14.46
C ALA A 284 12.81 -10.82 14.79
N PHE A 285 12.57 -9.87 13.87
CA PHE A 285 11.52 -8.87 14.02
C PHE A 285 10.12 -9.49 14.10
N VAL A 286 9.81 -10.44 13.23
CA VAL A 286 8.53 -11.18 13.26
C VAL A 286 8.36 -11.93 14.58
N SER A 287 9.42 -12.56 15.10
CA SER A 287 9.40 -13.23 16.40
C SER A 287 9.12 -12.24 17.54
N ASP A 288 9.71 -11.05 17.50
CA ASP A 288 9.51 -10.02 18.51
C ASP A 288 8.11 -9.38 18.38
N LEU A 289 7.60 -9.17 17.16
CA LEU A 289 6.21 -8.75 16.94
C LEU A 289 5.22 -9.79 17.52
N ARG A 290 5.50 -11.08 17.38
CA ARG A 290 4.66 -12.15 17.93
C ARG A 290 4.64 -12.11 19.46
N LYS A 291 5.79 -11.92 20.10
CA LYS A 291 5.87 -11.73 21.56
C LYS A 291 5.09 -10.49 22.00
N ALA A 292 5.27 -9.37 21.31
CA ALA A 292 4.57 -8.12 21.60
C ALA A 292 3.06 -8.27 21.42
N ARG A 293 2.61 -8.96 20.38
CA ARG A 293 1.21 -9.28 20.16
C ARG A 293 0.63 -10.05 21.34
N ASN A 294 1.30 -11.12 21.77
CA ASN A 294 0.84 -11.95 22.90
C ASN A 294 0.84 -11.17 24.23
N GLU A 295 1.73 -10.19 24.39
CA GLU A 295 1.73 -9.31 25.57
C GLU A 295 0.54 -8.34 25.53
N LEU A 296 0.32 -7.67 24.40
CA LEU A 296 -0.81 -6.75 24.21
C LEU A 296 -2.17 -7.45 24.31
N ALA A 297 -2.29 -8.69 23.85
CA ALA A 297 -3.52 -9.46 23.92
C ALA A 297 -4.02 -9.71 25.35
N LYS A 298 -3.16 -9.56 26.37
CA LYS A 298 -3.57 -9.65 27.78
C LYS A 298 -4.48 -8.49 28.22
N THR A 299 -4.36 -7.36 27.57
CA THR A 299 -5.09 -6.11 27.92
C THR A 299 -6.01 -5.62 26.82
N ASP A 300 -5.81 -6.06 25.58
CA ASP A 300 -6.56 -5.61 24.40
C ASP A 300 -7.19 -6.82 23.68
N PRO A 301 -8.52 -7.03 23.81
CA PRO A 301 -9.21 -8.16 23.19
C PRO A 301 -9.28 -8.09 21.65
N SER A 302 -8.93 -6.96 21.04
CA SER A 302 -8.82 -6.84 19.59
C SER A 302 -7.56 -7.52 19.03
N VAL A 303 -6.55 -7.72 19.87
CA VAL A 303 -5.25 -8.32 19.48
C VAL A 303 -5.37 -9.84 19.44
N PHE A 304 -4.82 -10.47 18.41
CA PHE A 304 -4.80 -11.92 18.27
C PHE A 304 -3.82 -12.56 19.29
N THR A 305 -4.16 -13.78 19.70
CA THR A 305 -3.25 -14.69 20.42
C THR A 305 -2.77 -15.79 19.49
N ASP A 306 -1.64 -16.47 19.84
CA ASP A 306 -1.19 -17.68 19.16
C ASP A 306 -2.17 -18.83 19.36
#